data_3368084975d56be513aa7a9a6d1bbcad
#
_entry.id   3368084975d56be513aa7a9a6d1bbcad
#
_cell.length_a   1.000
_cell.length_b   1.000
_cell.length_c   1.000
_cell.angle_alpha   90.00
_cell.angle_beta   90.00
_cell.angle_gamma   90.00
#
_symmetry.space_group_name_H-M   'P 1'
#
loop_
_entity.id
_entity.type
_entity.pdbx_description
1 polymer ?
#
loop_
_entity_poly.entity_id
_entity_poly.type
_entity_poly.pdbx_seq_one_letter_code
_entity_poly.pdbx_strand_id
1 'polypeptide(L)'
;MANFPRSAKRNLNENDTNFSLAKEYEELLRKIEKTKTILHTSGNVEVGITPHEVVQETRAYKLTHYRPMLSKTARTPILIVYALINKSYILDLQVDKSWIHSLVSQGFDVYLINWKSPTQYDKYTSFDDYVNVYIDDCIEYIRSKKIIDQVTLHGYCMGATMSAMYCSLHQEKVKNLATIAPVIDSSRDTTVLANFSRHLDAERMFSTVGNMPKEQLYSCYSALKPFKQGVNKYLNLVENIDNDSFVQNFLRIEKWLYDTPDIAGETFRQWISDIYQHNLLYKNEMKIGDHLIDLSKITIPFLNIVAEEDHLVSPECSAALNDCVSSTDKRLLRFHTGHVGLIASSYSQNNVLPKVGQWFRTRS
;
A
#
# COMPACT_ATOMS: atom_id res chain seq x y z
N MET A 1 6.07 10.85 68.14
CA MET A 1 4.76 11.43 67.72
C MET A 1 5.09 12.41 66.55
N ALA A 2 4.85 11.96 65.33
CA ALA A 2 5.09 12.74 64.12
C ALA A 2 3.79 13.44 63.73
N ASN A 3 3.80 14.75 63.68
CA ASN A 3 2.72 15.61 63.21
C ASN A 3 2.62 15.56 61.68
N PHE A 4 1.51 14.96 61.17
CA PHE A 4 1.12 15.10 59.79
C PHE A 4 0.38 16.43 59.56
N PRO A 5 0.73 17.22 58.53
CA PRO A 5 0.00 18.44 58.22
C PRO A 5 -1.41 18.06 57.66
N ARG A 6 -2.44 18.70 58.19
CA ARG A 6 -3.81 18.63 57.70
C ARG A 6 -3.86 19.12 56.25
N SER A 7 -4.30 18.24 55.32
CA SER A 7 -4.59 18.60 53.95
C SER A 7 -5.67 19.69 53.89
N ALA A 8 -5.32 20.79 53.24
CA ALA A 8 -6.29 21.82 52.86
C ALA A 8 -7.33 21.20 51.95
N LYS A 9 -8.56 21.03 52.41
CA LYS A 9 -9.70 20.76 51.55
C LYS A 9 -9.91 22.00 50.67
N ARG A 10 -9.54 21.88 49.37
CA ARG A 10 -10.05 22.79 48.34
C ARG A 10 -11.55 22.58 48.27
N ASN A 11 -12.32 23.55 48.72
CA ASN A 11 -13.74 23.64 48.42
C ASN A 11 -13.88 23.89 46.92
N LEU A 12 -14.06 22.83 46.14
CA LEU A 12 -14.54 22.92 44.79
C LEU A 12 -15.97 23.45 44.86
N ASN A 13 -16.21 24.63 44.32
CA ASN A 13 -17.51 25.26 44.24
C ASN A 13 -18.37 24.36 43.32
N GLU A 14 -19.41 23.73 43.82
CA GLU A 14 -20.31 22.85 43.04
C GLU A 14 -20.89 23.57 41.80
N ASN A 15 -21.08 24.90 41.89
CA ASN A 15 -21.50 25.73 40.74
C ASN A 15 -20.47 25.84 39.64
N ASP A 16 -19.18 25.93 39.97
CA ASP A 16 -18.10 25.99 38.97
C ASP A 16 -17.90 24.64 38.26
N THR A 17 -18.12 23.53 39.00
CA THR A 17 -18.00 22.18 38.42
C THR A 17 -19.20 21.88 37.49
N ASN A 18 -20.41 22.25 37.86
CA ASN A 18 -21.60 22.08 37.04
C ASN A 18 -21.59 22.96 35.78
N PHE A 19 -21.03 24.18 35.85
CA PHE A 19 -20.85 25.06 34.71
C PHE A 19 -19.79 24.54 33.76
N SER A 20 -18.71 23.95 34.25
CA SER A 20 -17.67 23.29 33.45
C SER A 20 -18.24 22.08 32.72
N LEU A 21 -18.97 21.19 33.39
CA LEU A 21 -19.59 20.00 32.78
C LEU A 21 -20.61 20.35 31.69
N ALA A 22 -21.42 21.40 31.89
CA ALA A 22 -22.37 21.85 30.89
C ALA A 22 -21.68 22.35 29.62
N LYS A 23 -20.59 23.10 29.75
CA LYS A 23 -19.80 23.56 28.62
C LYS A 23 -19.10 22.40 27.88
N GLU A 24 -18.54 21.44 28.59
CA GLU A 24 -17.93 20.25 28.01
C GLU A 24 -18.95 19.42 27.22
N TYR A 25 -20.17 19.31 27.74
CA TYR A 25 -21.26 18.60 27.08
C TYR A 25 -21.73 19.34 25.80
N GLU A 26 -21.91 20.65 25.85
CA GLU A 26 -22.26 21.48 24.67
C GLU A 26 -21.17 21.38 23.60
N GLU A 27 -19.91 21.42 23.99
CA GLU A 27 -18.78 21.29 23.07
C GLU A 27 -18.73 19.90 22.41
N LEU A 28 -19.01 18.84 23.17
CA LEU A 28 -19.10 17.50 22.64
C LEU A 28 -20.24 17.34 21.62
N LEU A 29 -21.42 17.88 21.95
CA LEU A 29 -22.55 17.88 21.01
C LEU A 29 -22.23 18.63 19.71
N ARG A 30 -21.61 19.81 19.80
CA ARG A 30 -21.14 20.58 18.64
C ARG A 30 -20.19 19.74 17.78
N LYS A 31 -19.20 19.07 18.38
CA LYS A 31 -18.25 18.23 17.68
C LYS A 31 -18.93 17.04 16.99
N ILE A 32 -19.89 16.39 17.65
CA ILE A 32 -20.66 15.30 17.07
C ILE A 32 -21.48 15.75 15.86
N GLU A 33 -22.19 16.87 15.94
CA GLU A 33 -22.98 17.42 14.84
C GLU A 33 -22.08 17.83 13.65
N LYS A 34 -20.94 18.49 13.92
CA LYS A 34 -19.94 18.81 12.91
C LYS A 34 -19.41 17.55 12.24
N THR A 35 -19.09 16.50 13.01
CA THR A 35 -18.62 15.21 12.48
C THR A 35 -19.65 14.56 11.56
N LYS A 36 -20.92 14.54 11.97
CA LYS A 36 -22.03 14.00 11.18
C LYS A 36 -22.14 14.74 9.83
N THR A 37 -22.11 16.05 9.85
CA THR A 37 -22.15 16.87 8.63
C THR A 37 -21.00 16.57 7.69
N ILE A 38 -19.78 16.46 8.23
CA ILE A 38 -18.56 16.16 7.44
C ILE A 38 -18.64 14.76 6.83
N LEU A 39 -19.08 13.76 7.57
CA LEU A 39 -19.20 12.39 7.06
C LEU A 39 -20.24 12.28 5.93
N HIS A 40 -21.30 13.08 5.94
CA HIS A 40 -22.26 13.14 4.84
C HIS A 40 -21.70 13.79 3.56
N THR A 41 -20.68 14.65 3.68
CA THR A 41 -20.05 15.35 2.54
C THR A 41 -18.76 14.65 2.05
N SER A 42 -18.38 13.54 2.66
CA SER A 42 -17.09 12.85 2.44
C SER A 42 -16.84 12.33 1.01
N GLY A 43 -17.87 12.26 0.15
CA GLY A 43 -17.75 11.76 -1.23
C GLY A 43 -16.91 12.61 -2.18
N ASN A 44 -16.63 13.88 -1.88
CA ASN A 44 -16.02 14.87 -2.78
C ASN A 44 -14.56 15.21 -2.45
N VAL A 45 -13.86 14.37 -1.72
CA VAL A 45 -12.46 14.64 -1.37
C VAL A 45 -11.54 14.37 -2.55
N GLU A 46 -10.72 15.36 -2.92
CA GLU A 46 -9.70 15.21 -3.96
C GLU A 46 -8.58 14.29 -3.51
N VAL A 47 -8.15 13.42 -4.44
CA VAL A 47 -7.02 12.47 -4.30
C VAL A 47 -6.28 12.39 -5.64
N GLY A 48 -5.02 11.94 -5.63
CA GLY A 48 -4.23 11.86 -6.86
C GLY A 48 -3.85 13.28 -7.35
N ILE A 49 -3.28 14.06 -6.45
CA ILE A 49 -3.11 15.51 -6.61
C ILE A 49 -1.95 15.93 -7.51
N THR A 50 -0.96 15.05 -7.73
CA THR A 50 0.20 15.36 -8.57
C THR A 50 -0.23 15.39 -10.04
N PRO A 51 0.11 16.44 -10.80
CA PRO A 51 -0.22 16.53 -12.23
C PRO A 51 0.30 15.33 -13.00
N HIS A 52 -0.57 14.73 -13.81
CA HIS A 52 -0.26 13.52 -14.55
C HIS A 52 -1.05 13.41 -15.84
N GLU A 53 -0.63 12.50 -16.70
CA GLU A 53 -1.34 12.14 -17.92
C GLU A 53 -1.50 10.62 -18.02
N VAL A 54 -2.62 10.15 -18.55
CA VAL A 54 -2.81 8.73 -18.90
C VAL A 54 -2.18 8.55 -20.28
N VAL A 55 -1.11 7.76 -20.34
CA VAL A 55 -0.31 7.56 -21.57
C VAL A 55 -0.63 6.26 -22.29
N GLN A 56 -1.23 5.31 -21.61
CA GLN A 56 -1.75 4.06 -22.17
C GLN A 56 -2.96 3.62 -21.38
N GLU A 57 -3.99 3.14 -22.05
CA GLU A 57 -5.18 2.58 -21.40
C GLU A 57 -5.63 1.32 -22.11
N THR A 58 -5.81 0.27 -21.34
CA THR A 58 -6.32 -1.03 -21.77
C THR A 58 -7.58 -1.40 -21.00
N ARG A 59 -8.10 -2.61 -21.22
CA ARG A 59 -9.19 -3.15 -20.41
C ARG A 59 -8.76 -3.40 -18.95
N ALA A 60 -7.52 -3.82 -18.71
CA ALA A 60 -7.01 -4.22 -17.40
C ALA A 60 -6.40 -3.08 -16.57
N TYR A 61 -5.82 -2.07 -17.21
CA TYR A 61 -5.10 -1.00 -16.53
C TYR A 61 -5.13 0.34 -17.26
N LYS A 62 -4.73 1.39 -16.53
CA LYS A 62 -4.27 2.68 -17.06
C LYS A 62 -2.82 2.88 -16.64
N LEU A 63 -1.94 3.17 -17.58
CA LEU A 63 -0.59 3.61 -17.30
C LEU A 63 -0.59 5.14 -17.19
N THR A 64 -0.28 5.63 -16.02
CA THR A 64 -0.22 7.07 -15.72
C THR A 64 1.22 7.52 -15.65
N HIS A 65 1.53 8.65 -16.29
CA HIS A 65 2.84 9.27 -16.31
C HIS A 65 2.86 10.57 -15.51
N TYR A 66 3.80 10.68 -14.58
CA TYR A 66 4.09 11.83 -13.75
C TYR A 66 5.45 12.40 -14.14
N ARG A 67 5.45 13.60 -14.71
CA ARG A 67 6.67 14.23 -15.21
C ARG A 67 7.55 14.74 -14.07
N PRO A 68 8.89 14.64 -14.20
CA PRO A 68 9.80 15.21 -13.22
C PRO A 68 9.60 16.74 -13.08
N MET A 69 9.69 17.24 -11.85
CA MET A 69 9.56 18.69 -11.58
C MET A 69 10.89 19.44 -11.69
N LEU A 70 12.01 18.72 -11.82
CA LEU A 70 13.34 19.32 -11.97
C LEU A 70 13.83 19.22 -13.42
N SER A 71 14.61 20.21 -13.88
CA SER A 71 15.26 20.20 -15.19
C SER A 71 16.35 19.12 -15.30
N LYS A 72 17.05 18.82 -14.19
CA LYS A 72 18.00 17.71 -14.13
C LYS A 72 17.27 16.46 -13.68
N THR A 73 16.97 15.59 -14.63
CA THR A 73 16.21 14.36 -14.41
C THR A 73 17.12 13.15 -14.22
N ALA A 74 16.61 12.16 -13.47
CA ALA A 74 17.20 10.82 -13.45
C ALA A 74 17.07 10.17 -14.83
N ARG A 75 18.08 9.39 -15.23
CA ARG A 75 18.11 8.79 -16.57
C ARG A 75 17.14 7.62 -16.74
N THR A 76 16.95 6.86 -15.67
CA THR A 76 16.11 5.65 -15.69
C THR A 76 14.73 5.96 -15.12
N PRO A 77 13.66 5.83 -15.92
CA PRO A 77 12.29 5.98 -15.42
C PRO A 77 11.95 4.92 -14.37
N ILE A 78 11.05 5.27 -13.45
CA ILE A 78 10.54 4.36 -12.43
C ILE A 78 9.13 3.92 -12.85
N LEU A 79 8.91 2.63 -13.01
CA LEU A 79 7.57 2.05 -13.11
C LEU A 79 7.14 1.54 -11.74
N ILE A 80 6.06 2.10 -11.21
CA ILE A 80 5.45 1.64 -9.97
C ILE A 80 4.36 0.62 -10.26
N VAL A 81 4.50 -0.56 -9.67
CA VAL A 81 3.49 -1.63 -9.68
C VAL A 81 2.79 -1.63 -8.34
N TYR A 82 1.55 -1.16 -8.33
CA TYR A 82 0.71 -1.14 -7.14
C TYR A 82 0.00 -2.49 -6.92
N ALA A 83 -0.50 -2.71 -5.70
CA ALA A 83 -1.31 -3.88 -5.37
C ALA A 83 -2.63 -3.92 -6.17
N LEU A 84 -3.22 -5.11 -6.31
CA LEU A 84 -4.56 -5.31 -6.87
C LEU A 84 -5.67 -4.96 -5.87
N ILE A 85 -5.31 -4.72 -4.62
CA ILE A 85 -6.21 -4.38 -3.52
C ILE A 85 -6.13 -2.87 -3.25
N ASN A 86 -7.27 -2.20 -3.13
CA ASN A 86 -7.44 -0.76 -3.02
C ASN A 86 -6.90 0.02 -4.25
N LYS A 87 -7.12 1.31 -4.27
CA LYS A 87 -6.69 2.18 -5.37
C LYS A 87 -5.31 2.77 -5.12
N SER A 88 -4.54 2.88 -6.18
CA SER A 88 -3.15 3.35 -6.17
C SER A 88 -2.97 4.81 -5.77
N TYR A 89 -4.04 5.61 -5.73
CA TYR A 89 -3.95 7.03 -5.34
C TYR A 89 -3.55 7.24 -3.87
N ILE A 90 -3.49 6.19 -3.05
CA ILE A 90 -2.86 6.26 -1.72
C ILE A 90 -1.39 6.69 -1.80
N LEU A 91 -0.73 6.40 -2.92
CA LEU A 91 0.63 6.86 -3.21
C LEU A 91 0.70 8.36 -3.52
N ASP A 92 -0.46 9.02 -3.70
CA ASP A 92 -0.56 10.43 -4.05
C ASP A 92 -1.77 11.10 -3.36
N LEU A 93 -1.88 10.87 -2.04
CA LEU A 93 -3.05 11.23 -1.26
C LEU A 93 -3.18 12.74 -1.04
N GLN A 94 -2.07 13.39 -0.69
CA GLN A 94 -1.92 14.84 -0.47
C GLN A 94 -0.44 15.22 -0.53
N VAL A 95 -0.11 16.48 -0.80
CA VAL A 95 1.26 16.95 -1.11
C VAL A 95 2.28 16.53 -0.06
N ASP A 96 1.98 16.71 1.22
CA ASP A 96 2.85 16.41 2.35
C ASP A 96 2.89 14.91 2.74
N LYS A 97 2.15 14.06 2.02
CA LYS A 97 2.09 12.61 2.23
C LYS A 97 2.02 11.83 0.90
N SER A 98 2.56 12.41 -0.17
CA SER A 98 2.59 11.79 -1.49
C SER A 98 3.96 11.18 -1.77
N TRP A 99 3.96 9.86 -2.01
CA TRP A 99 5.10 9.12 -2.53
C TRP A 99 5.49 9.60 -3.94
N ILE A 100 4.47 9.76 -4.79
CA ILE A 100 4.64 10.22 -6.18
C ILE A 100 5.22 11.64 -6.23
N HIS A 101 4.58 12.60 -5.55
CA HIS A 101 5.03 13.99 -5.51
C HIS A 101 6.49 14.10 -5.04
N SER A 102 6.84 13.33 -4.01
CA SER A 102 8.21 13.32 -3.48
C SER A 102 9.23 12.79 -4.51
N LEU A 103 8.89 11.76 -5.29
CA LEU A 103 9.78 11.24 -6.33
C LEU A 103 9.94 12.24 -7.49
N VAL A 104 8.85 12.80 -8.02
CA VAL A 104 8.93 13.75 -9.14
C VAL A 104 9.60 15.06 -8.74
N SER A 105 9.43 15.50 -7.48
CA SER A 105 10.14 16.66 -6.92
C SER A 105 11.65 16.44 -6.78
N GLN A 106 12.09 15.18 -6.71
CA GLN A 106 13.50 14.79 -6.71
C GLN A 106 14.07 14.60 -8.13
N GLY A 107 13.26 14.82 -9.18
CA GLY A 107 13.67 14.72 -10.58
C GLY A 107 13.52 13.32 -11.18
N PHE A 108 12.78 12.41 -10.55
CA PHE A 108 12.48 11.11 -11.14
C PHE A 108 11.31 11.20 -12.11
N ASP A 109 11.43 10.44 -13.22
CA ASP A 109 10.39 10.25 -14.22
C ASP A 109 9.58 9.03 -13.82
N VAL A 110 8.31 9.20 -13.42
CA VAL A 110 7.53 8.19 -12.73
C VAL A 110 6.33 7.75 -13.54
N TYR A 111 6.18 6.45 -13.69
CA TYR A 111 5.01 5.79 -14.26
C TYR A 111 4.32 4.94 -13.19
N LEU A 112 3.00 4.89 -13.21
CA LEU A 112 2.20 4.11 -12.25
C LEU A 112 1.16 3.28 -13.00
N ILE A 113 1.12 1.98 -12.72
CA ILE A 113 0.05 1.11 -13.20
C ILE A 113 -1.16 1.26 -12.27
N ASN A 114 -2.26 1.74 -12.83
CA ASN A 114 -3.55 1.83 -12.15
C ASN A 114 -4.45 0.70 -12.63
N TRP A 115 -4.60 -0.33 -11.82
CA TRP A 115 -5.42 -1.49 -12.14
C TRP A 115 -6.91 -1.13 -12.21
N LYS A 116 -7.59 -1.61 -13.24
CA LYS A 116 -9.05 -1.53 -13.35
C LYS A 116 -9.71 -2.69 -12.63
N SER A 117 -10.96 -2.51 -12.21
CA SER A 117 -11.75 -3.61 -11.66
C SER A 117 -12.03 -4.64 -12.76
N PRO A 118 -11.81 -5.93 -12.51
CA PRO A 118 -12.16 -6.98 -13.46
C PRO A 118 -13.67 -7.04 -13.63
N THR A 119 -14.11 -7.37 -14.84
CA THR A 119 -15.50 -7.70 -15.14
C THR A 119 -15.74 -9.19 -14.94
N GLN A 120 -17.00 -9.64 -15.01
CA GLN A 120 -17.33 -11.07 -14.94
C GLN A 120 -16.58 -11.95 -15.97
N TYR A 121 -16.14 -11.37 -17.10
CA TYR A 121 -15.41 -12.07 -18.14
C TYR A 121 -13.93 -12.25 -17.82
N ASP A 122 -13.43 -11.53 -16.82
CA ASP A 122 -12.02 -11.50 -16.43
C ASP A 122 -11.71 -12.48 -15.28
N LYS A 123 -12.66 -13.34 -14.88
CA LYS A 123 -12.47 -14.22 -13.73
C LYS A 123 -11.27 -15.18 -13.85
N TYR A 124 -10.86 -15.49 -15.06
CA TYR A 124 -9.72 -16.36 -15.35
C TYR A 124 -8.38 -15.60 -15.51
N THR A 125 -8.38 -14.26 -15.39
CA THR A 125 -7.15 -13.49 -15.37
C THR A 125 -6.28 -13.95 -14.22
N SER A 126 -5.04 -14.35 -14.52
CA SER A 126 -4.10 -15.01 -13.63
C SER A 126 -2.89 -14.13 -13.32
N PHE A 127 -1.97 -14.59 -12.49
CA PHE A 127 -0.68 -13.91 -12.33
C PHE A 127 0.14 -13.89 -13.62
N ASP A 128 -0.03 -14.85 -14.50
CA ASP A 128 0.64 -14.85 -15.81
C ASP A 128 0.24 -13.62 -16.62
N ASP A 129 -1.06 -13.32 -16.67
CA ASP A 129 -1.56 -12.12 -17.35
C ASP A 129 -1.03 -10.84 -16.74
N TYR A 130 -1.03 -10.73 -15.40
CA TYR A 130 -0.53 -9.53 -14.73
C TYR A 130 0.97 -9.34 -14.91
N VAL A 131 1.76 -10.41 -14.79
CA VAL A 131 3.23 -10.36 -14.79
C VAL A 131 3.78 -10.33 -16.20
N ASN A 132 3.42 -11.30 -17.03
CA ASN A 132 4.03 -11.50 -18.35
C ASN A 132 3.34 -10.70 -19.47
N VAL A 133 2.10 -10.20 -19.24
CA VAL A 133 1.41 -9.39 -20.24
C VAL A 133 1.32 -7.94 -19.78
N TYR A 134 0.64 -7.64 -18.68
CA TYR A 134 0.31 -6.24 -18.36
C TYR A 134 1.49 -5.44 -17.82
N ILE A 135 2.33 -6.01 -16.95
CA ILE A 135 3.56 -5.35 -16.48
C ILE A 135 4.55 -5.22 -17.65
N ASP A 136 4.72 -6.27 -18.43
CA ASP A 136 5.62 -6.25 -19.61
C ASP A 136 5.20 -5.19 -20.62
N ASP A 137 3.91 -5.10 -20.93
CA ASP A 137 3.33 -4.11 -21.86
C ASP A 137 3.65 -2.67 -21.42
N CYS A 138 3.52 -2.40 -20.10
CA CYS A 138 3.88 -1.10 -19.53
C CYS A 138 5.39 -0.82 -19.65
N ILE A 139 6.23 -1.81 -19.42
CA ILE A 139 7.69 -1.69 -19.53
C ILE A 139 8.08 -1.43 -20.99
N GLU A 140 7.54 -2.20 -21.94
CA GLU A 140 7.80 -2.02 -23.37
C GLU A 140 7.31 -0.66 -23.88
N TYR A 141 6.15 -0.19 -23.39
CA TYR A 141 5.70 1.16 -23.70
C TYR A 141 6.73 2.21 -23.27
N ILE A 142 7.22 2.13 -22.02
CA ILE A 142 8.19 3.10 -21.51
C ILE A 142 9.52 3.01 -22.28
N ARG A 143 10.02 1.81 -22.50
CA ARG A 143 11.27 1.56 -23.22
C ARG A 143 11.22 2.15 -24.65
N SER A 144 10.13 1.89 -25.38
CA SER A 144 9.94 2.40 -26.72
C SER A 144 9.81 3.93 -26.77
N LYS A 145 9.06 4.53 -25.84
CA LYS A 145 8.82 5.98 -25.80
C LYS A 145 10.05 6.78 -25.38
N LYS A 146 10.86 6.22 -24.48
CA LYS A 146 12.07 6.88 -23.97
C LYS A 146 13.34 6.49 -24.73
N ILE A 147 13.27 5.47 -25.60
CA ILE A 147 14.42 4.91 -26.35
C ILE A 147 15.51 4.47 -25.35
N ILE A 148 15.12 3.59 -24.43
CA ILE A 148 15.97 3.05 -23.36
C ILE A 148 15.84 1.54 -23.30
N ASP A 149 16.88 0.87 -22.76
CA ASP A 149 16.89 -0.59 -22.65
C ASP A 149 16.20 -1.09 -21.37
N GLN A 150 16.22 -0.30 -20.29
CA GLN A 150 15.80 -0.76 -18.96
C GLN A 150 15.06 0.32 -18.20
N VAL A 151 14.14 -0.13 -17.29
CA VAL A 151 13.43 0.71 -16.33
C VAL A 151 13.83 0.34 -14.89
N THR A 152 13.59 1.22 -13.93
CA THR A 152 13.55 0.84 -12.52
C THR A 152 12.15 0.33 -12.18
N LEU A 153 12.05 -0.90 -11.67
CA LEU A 153 10.79 -1.48 -11.25
C LEU A 153 10.60 -1.29 -9.75
N HIS A 154 9.47 -0.72 -9.36
CA HIS A 154 9.18 -0.39 -7.97
C HIS A 154 7.80 -0.93 -7.57
N GLY A 155 7.78 -1.99 -6.74
CA GLY A 155 6.56 -2.65 -6.34
C GLY A 155 6.13 -2.32 -4.90
N TYR A 156 4.80 -2.29 -4.66
CA TYR A 156 4.21 -2.17 -3.34
C TYR A 156 3.25 -3.31 -3.03
N CYS A 157 3.42 -3.97 -1.86
CA CYS A 157 2.57 -5.06 -1.37
C CYS A 157 2.48 -6.20 -2.40
N MET A 158 1.29 -6.62 -2.82
CA MET A 158 1.08 -7.60 -3.90
C MET A 158 1.81 -7.20 -5.19
N GLY A 159 1.86 -5.89 -5.52
CA GLY A 159 2.63 -5.37 -6.64
C GLY A 159 4.14 -5.58 -6.50
N ALA A 160 4.66 -5.57 -5.27
CA ALA A 160 6.06 -5.90 -5.00
C ALA A 160 6.36 -7.39 -5.24
N THR A 161 5.43 -8.26 -4.86
CA THR A 161 5.51 -9.70 -5.15
C THR A 161 5.48 -9.98 -6.65
N MET A 162 4.54 -9.34 -7.39
CA MET A 162 4.48 -9.43 -8.86
C MET A 162 5.75 -8.87 -9.54
N SER A 163 6.31 -7.78 -9.01
CA SER A 163 7.58 -7.21 -9.51
C SER A 163 8.76 -8.16 -9.33
N ALA A 164 8.82 -8.89 -8.21
CA ALA A 164 9.83 -9.91 -7.99
C ALA A 164 9.65 -11.10 -8.95
N MET A 165 8.41 -11.56 -9.18
CA MET A 165 8.11 -12.58 -10.19
C MET A 165 8.58 -12.11 -11.58
N TYR A 166 8.23 -10.89 -11.99
CA TYR A 166 8.64 -10.32 -13.26
C TYR A 166 10.16 -10.29 -13.41
N CYS A 167 10.88 -9.80 -12.40
CA CYS A 167 12.34 -9.74 -12.45
C CYS A 167 13.00 -11.12 -12.51
N SER A 168 12.40 -12.15 -11.95
CA SER A 168 12.94 -13.51 -12.05
C SER A 168 12.90 -14.08 -13.49
N LEU A 169 12.01 -13.54 -14.33
CA LEU A 169 11.80 -13.97 -15.71
C LEU A 169 12.42 -13.00 -16.74
N HIS A 170 12.40 -11.68 -16.48
CA HIS A 170 12.67 -10.61 -17.45
C HIS A 170 13.61 -9.53 -16.91
N GLN A 171 14.60 -9.90 -16.05
CA GLN A 171 15.48 -8.90 -15.43
C GLN A 171 16.34 -8.12 -16.43
N GLU A 172 16.51 -8.61 -17.67
CA GLU A 172 17.23 -7.91 -18.73
C GLU A 172 16.57 -6.57 -19.11
N LYS A 173 15.27 -6.42 -18.84
CA LYS A 173 14.51 -5.18 -19.05
C LYS A 173 14.49 -4.27 -17.81
N VAL A 174 15.05 -4.72 -16.70
CA VAL A 174 15.00 -4.03 -15.40
C VAL A 174 16.39 -3.69 -14.92
N LYS A 175 16.66 -2.41 -14.72
CA LYS A 175 17.93 -1.92 -14.19
C LYS A 175 18.06 -2.13 -12.69
N ASN A 176 16.97 -1.87 -11.95
CA ASN A 176 16.91 -1.98 -10.49
C ASN A 176 15.53 -2.48 -10.05
N LEU A 177 15.48 -3.29 -9.01
CA LEU A 177 14.25 -3.68 -8.34
C LEU A 177 14.17 -3.05 -6.95
N ALA A 178 13.08 -2.35 -6.65
CA ALA A 178 12.77 -1.88 -5.30
C ALA A 178 11.39 -2.41 -4.87
N THR A 179 11.31 -3.04 -3.72
CA THR A 179 10.07 -3.62 -3.17
C THR A 179 9.71 -2.99 -1.84
N ILE A 180 8.41 -2.77 -1.61
CA ILE A 180 7.85 -2.35 -0.33
C ILE A 180 6.88 -3.41 0.14
N ALA A 181 7.16 -4.02 1.29
CA ALA A 181 6.30 -4.99 1.97
C ALA A 181 5.78 -6.13 1.06
N PRO A 182 6.64 -6.84 0.28
CA PRO A 182 6.22 -8.00 -0.52
C PRO A 182 5.78 -9.17 0.36
N VAL A 183 4.85 -9.99 -0.13
CA VAL A 183 4.54 -11.31 0.47
C VAL A 183 5.41 -12.36 -0.21
N ILE A 184 6.35 -12.95 0.52
CA ILE A 184 7.33 -13.90 -0.03
C ILE A 184 7.29 -15.23 0.72
N ASP A 185 7.67 -15.26 2.00
CA ASP A 185 7.63 -16.47 2.82
C ASP A 185 6.42 -16.44 3.75
N SER A 186 5.31 -17.00 3.28
CA SER A 186 4.08 -17.05 4.06
C SER A 186 4.18 -17.90 5.32
N SER A 187 5.18 -18.82 5.42
CA SER A 187 5.38 -19.61 6.63
C SER A 187 5.86 -18.76 7.81
N ARG A 188 6.52 -17.64 7.53
CA ARG A 188 6.96 -16.64 8.53
C ARG A 188 5.92 -15.57 8.80
N ASP A 189 4.78 -15.59 8.08
CA ASP A 189 3.74 -14.59 8.27
C ASP A 189 2.81 -14.98 9.42
N THR A 190 2.91 -14.24 10.52
CA THR A 190 2.13 -14.45 11.75
C THR A 190 0.90 -13.55 11.85
N THR A 191 0.60 -12.79 10.82
CA THR A 191 -0.54 -11.86 10.81
C THR A 191 -1.88 -12.61 10.84
N VAL A 192 -2.92 -11.90 11.29
CA VAL A 192 -4.29 -12.43 11.28
C VAL A 192 -4.73 -12.73 9.86
N LEU A 193 -4.34 -11.86 8.88
CA LEU A 193 -4.65 -12.06 7.47
C LEU A 193 -4.04 -13.36 6.93
N ALA A 194 -2.77 -13.62 7.20
CA ALA A 194 -2.11 -14.85 6.78
C ALA A 194 -2.75 -16.10 7.39
N ASN A 195 -3.06 -16.04 8.70
CA ASN A 195 -3.73 -17.14 9.37
C ASN A 195 -5.12 -17.41 8.79
N PHE A 196 -5.90 -16.36 8.49
CA PHE A 196 -7.20 -16.50 7.82
C PHE A 196 -7.04 -17.10 6.42
N SER A 197 -6.09 -16.59 5.62
CA SER A 197 -5.82 -17.05 4.25
C SER A 197 -5.46 -18.54 4.17
N ARG A 198 -4.73 -19.07 5.15
CA ARG A 198 -4.36 -20.50 5.21
C ARG A 198 -5.56 -21.44 5.36
N HIS A 199 -6.69 -20.95 5.85
CA HIS A 199 -7.89 -21.75 6.10
C HIS A 199 -9.02 -21.49 5.09
N LEU A 200 -8.83 -20.57 4.12
CA LEU A 200 -9.81 -20.31 3.08
C LEU A 200 -9.86 -21.46 2.07
N ASP A 201 -11.06 -21.83 1.66
CA ASP A 201 -11.26 -22.72 0.52
C ASP A 201 -11.25 -21.91 -0.79
N ALA A 202 -10.04 -21.66 -1.31
CA ALA A 202 -9.84 -20.81 -2.49
C ALA A 202 -10.51 -21.36 -3.75
N GLU A 203 -10.52 -22.69 -3.93
CA GLU A 203 -11.18 -23.35 -5.07
C GLU A 203 -12.69 -23.20 -5.01
N ARG A 204 -13.27 -23.39 -3.84
CA ARG A 204 -14.70 -23.19 -3.65
C ARG A 204 -15.11 -21.74 -3.87
N MET A 205 -14.32 -20.79 -3.39
CA MET A 205 -14.58 -19.37 -3.62
C MET A 205 -14.53 -19.04 -5.11
N PHE A 206 -13.50 -19.47 -5.81
CA PHE A 206 -13.37 -19.29 -7.25
C PHE A 206 -14.56 -19.88 -8.03
N SER A 207 -14.96 -21.13 -7.71
CA SER A 207 -16.03 -21.81 -8.41
C SER A 207 -17.42 -21.23 -8.16
N THR A 208 -17.66 -20.69 -6.94
CA THR A 208 -19.00 -20.20 -6.54
C THR A 208 -19.17 -18.69 -6.74
N VAL A 209 -18.14 -17.89 -6.49
CA VAL A 209 -18.20 -16.43 -6.52
C VAL A 209 -17.59 -15.86 -7.82
N GLY A 210 -16.62 -16.53 -8.40
CA GLY A 210 -15.85 -16.02 -9.53
C GLY A 210 -14.84 -14.98 -9.10
N ASN A 211 -14.99 -13.72 -9.52
CA ASN A 211 -14.17 -12.62 -9.03
C ASN A 211 -14.42 -12.38 -7.53
N MET A 212 -13.36 -12.07 -6.77
CA MET A 212 -13.49 -11.70 -5.37
C MET A 212 -14.09 -10.30 -5.25
N PRO A 213 -15.32 -10.16 -4.70
CA PRO A 213 -15.99 -8.86 -4.61
C PRO A 213 -15.29 -7.93 -3.61
N LYS A 214 -15.24 -6.65 -3.95
CA LYS A 214 -14.67 -5.60 -3.10
C LYS A 214 -15.32 -5.53 -1.70
N GLU A 215 -16.63 -5.80 -1.61
CA GLU A 215 -17.36 -5.80 -0.34
C GLU A 215 -16.85 -6.88 0.62
N GLN A 216 -16.47 -8.05 0.09
CA GLN A 216 -15.89 -9.14 0.89
C GLN A 216 -14.46 -8.79 1.32
N LEU A 217 -13.67 -8.20 0.42
CA LEU A 217 -12.33 -7.71 0.76
C LEU A 217 -12.40 -6.64 1.85
N TYR A 218 -13.25 -5.65 1.70
CA TYR A 218 -13.46 -4.60 2.70
C TYR A 218 -13.86 -5.19 4.06
N SER A 219 -14.81 -6.13 4.08
CA SER A 219 -15.28 -6.78 5.29
C SER A 219 -14.14 -7.55 5.98
N CYS A 220 -13.34 -8.28 5.22
CA CYS A 220 -12.18 -9.01 5.71
C CYS A 220 -11.16 -8.05 6.37
N TYR A 221 -10.76 -6.98 5.67
CA TYR A 221 -9.80 -6.00 6.20
C TYR A 221 -10.33 -5.26 7.44
N SER A 222 -11.62 -4.92 7.45
CA SER A 222 -12.25 -4.27 8.61
C SER A 222 -12.26 -5.17 9.85
N ALA A 223 -12.42 -6.49 9.65
CA ALA A 223 -12.39 -7.47 10.71
C ALA A 223 -11.00 -7.71 11.34
N LEU A 224 -9.91 -7.32 10.66
CA LEU A 224 -8.55 -7.49 11.21
C LEU A 224 -8.29 -6.64 12.46
N LYS A 225 -8.89 -5.44 12.56
CA LYS A 225 -8.75 -4.52 13.71
C LYS A 225 -10.09 -3.82 14.00
N PRO A 226 -11.13 -4.54 14.46
CA PRO A 226 -12.49 -4.02 14.52
C PRO A 226 -12.65 -2.80 15.45
N PHE A 227 -11.98 -2.78 16.59
CA PHE A 227 -12.03 -1.64 17.52
C PHE A 227 -11.25 -0.42 16.99
N LYS A 228 -10.04 -0.64 16.46
CA LYS A 228 -9.18 0.44 15.97
C LYS A 228 -9.73 1.07 14.69
N GLN A 229 -10.23 0.26 13.76
CA GLN A 229 -10.82 0.71 12.50
C GLN A 229 -12.32 1.03 12.60
N GLY A 230 -12.98 0.60 13.67
CA GLY A 230 -14.36 0.92 13.98
C GLY A 230 -14.46 2.14 14.92
N VAL A 231 -14.75 1.88 16.18
CA VAL A 231 -15.10 2.93 17.17
C VAL A 231 -13.98 3.94 17.38
N ASN A 232 -12.74 3.50 17.60
CA ASN A 232 -11.65 4.39 17.99
C ASN A 232 -11.31 5.44 16.92
N LYS A 233 -11.39 5.09 15.64
CA LYS A 233 -11.10 6.05 14.56
C LYS A 233 -12.14 7.20 14.53
N TYR A 234 -13.42 6.90 14.78
CA TYR A 234 -14.46 7.92 14.79
C TYR A 234 -14.43 8.76 16.07
N LEU A 235 -14.08 8.17 17.23
CA LEU A 235 -13.81 8.95 18.44
C LEU A 235 -12.66 9.93 18.22
N ASN A 236 -11.58 9.47 17.63
CA ASN A 236 -10.44 10.33 17.27
C ASN A 236 -10.80 11.42 16.26
N LEU A 237 -11.73 11.14 15.33
CA LEU A 237 -12.27 12.15 14.42
C LEU A 237 -13.05 13.23 15.18
N VAL A 238 -13.94 12.84 16.12
CA VAL A 238 -14.68 13.78 16.96
C VAL A 238 -13.76 14.66 17.80
N GLU A 239 -12.73 14.07 18.40
CA GLU A 239 -11.73 14.81 19.17
C GLU A 239 -10.98 15.86 18.36
N ASN A 240 -10.65 15.53 17.11
CA ASN A 240 -9.84 16.37 16.22
C ASN A 240 -10.65 17.07 15.12
N ILE A 241 -11.98 17.20 15.27
CA ILE A 241 -12.89 17.68 14.22
C ILE A 241 -12.63 19.14 13.84
N ASP A 242 -11.96 19.90 14.68
CA ASP A 242 -11.61 21.30 14.43
C ASP A 242 -10.23 21.46 13.77
N ASN A 243 -9.50 20.37 13.56
CA ASN A 243 -8.26 20.33 12.80
C ASN A 243 -8.56 19.96 11.34
N ASP A 244 -8.68 20.95 10.46
CA ASP A 244 -9.05 20.73 9.06
C ASP A 244 -8.07 19.80 8.32
N SER A 245 -6.78 19.89 8.60
CA SER A 245 -5.77 18.99 7.99
C SER A 245 -5.98 17.54 8.41
N PHE A 246 -6.28 17.31 9.69
CA PHE A 246 -6.62 15.98 10.19
C PHE A 246 -7.88 15.43 9.55
N VAL A 247 -8.94 16.26 9.50
CA VAL A 247 -10.23 15.89 8.89
C VAL A 247 -10.06 15.54 7.42
N GLN A 248 -9.37 16.36 6.65
CA GLN A 248 -9.12 16.11 5.23
C GLN A 248 -8.33 14.81 5.01
N ASN A 249 -7.30 14.56 5.81
CA ASN A 249 -6.55 13.29 5.74
C ASN A 249 -7.42 12.10 6.12
N PHE A 250 -8.24 12.22 7.16
CA PHE A 250 -9.19 11.18 7.57
C PHE A 250 -10.14 10.82 6.41
N LEU A 251 -10.77 11.82 5.79
CA LEU A 251 -11.72 11.61 4.70
C LEU A 251 -11.07 10.96 3.48
N ARG A 252 -9.83 11.34 3.12
CA ARG A 252 -9.09 10.71 2.03
C ARG A 252 -8.79 9.24 2.30
N ILE A 253 -8.38 8.92 3.53
CA ILE A 253 -8.13 7.52 3.95
C ILE A 253 -9.44 6.72 3.95
N GLU A 254 -10.54 7.27 4.46
CA GLU A 254 -11.85 6.60 4.42
C GLU A 254 -12.28 6.32 2.98
N LYS A 255 -12.22 7.33 2.11
CA LYS A 255 -12.50 7.15 0.68
C LYS A 255 -11.67 6.01 0.09
N TRP A 256 -10.36 5.98 0.38
CA TRP A 256 -9.46 4.93 -0.11
C TRP A 256 -9.82 3.54 0.40
N LEU A 257 -10.22 3.42 1.67
CA LEU A 257 -10.63 2.13 2.25
C LEU A 257 -11.88 1.56 1.57
N TYR A 258 -12.83 2.43 1.18
CA TYR A 258 -14.06 2.01 0.49
C TYR A 258 -13.89 1.85 -1.03
N ASP A 259 -12.88 2.49 -1.62
CA ASP A 259 -12.64 2.49 -3.06
C ASP A 259 -11.70 1.34 -3.47
N THR A 260 -12.12 0.12 -3.16
CA THR A 260 -11.40 -1.12 -3.50
C THR A 260 -11.98 -1.71 -4.78
N PRO A 261 -11.16 -2.12 -5.77
CA PRO A 261 -11.64 -2.89 -6.92
C PRO A 261 -11.91 -4.34 -6.53
N ASP A 262 -12.69 -5.04 -7.35
CA ASP A 262 -12.73 -6.50 -7.31
C ASP A 262 -11.36 -7.07 -7.69
N ILE A 263 -11.10 -8.33 -7.33
CA ILE A 263 -9.90 -9.07 -7.78
C ILE A 263 -10.36 -10.20 -8.70
N ALA A 264 -9.65 -10.40 -9.80
CA ALA A 264 -9.89 -11.52 -10.70
C ALA A 264 -9.83 -12.87 -9.95
N GLY A 265 -10.80 -13.73 -10.20
CA GLY A 265 -11.00 -14.94 -9.41
C GLY A 265 -9.79 -15.86 -9.41
N GLU A 266 -9.20 -16.13 -10.58
CA GLU A 266 -8.02 -16.99 -10.69
C GLU A 266 -6.80 -16.38 -9.98
N THR A 267 -6.57 -15.06 -10.10
CA THR A 267 -5.51 -14.38 -9.38
C THR A 267 -5.70 -14.47 -7.86
N PHE A 268 -6.94 -14.30 -7.38
CA PHE A 268 -7.25 -14.46 -5.96
C PHE A 268 -7.03 -15.89 -5.50
N ARG A 269 -7.46 -16.88 -6.28
CA ARG A 269 -7.22 -18.30 -6.01
C ARG A 269 -5.73 -18.60 -5.89
N GLN A 270 -4.94 -18.18 -6.86
CA GLN A 270 -3.47 -18.35 -6.84
C GLN A 270 -2.83 -17.62 -5.66
N TRP A 271 -3.30 -16.41 -5.32
CA TRP A 271 -2.79 -15.67 -4.16
C TRP A 271 -2.99 -16.43 -2.85
N ILE A 272 -4.15 -17.03 -2.66
CA ILE A 272 -4.48 -17.79 -1.45
C ILE A 272 -3.78 -19.16 -1.47
N SER A 273 -4.01 -19.95 -2.54
CA SER A 273 -3.50 -21.31 -2.65
C SER A 273 -1.97 -21.34 -2.75
N ASP A 274 -1.42 -20.69 -3.76
CA ASP A 274 -0.02 -20.91 -4.14
C ASP A 274 0.95 -20.15 -3.23
N ILE A 275 0.56 -18.92 -2.81
CA ILE A 275 1.41 -18.07 -1.95
C ILE A 275 1.15 -18.34 -0.48
N TYR A 276 -0.11 -18.22 0.02
CA TYR A 276 -0.36 -18.34 1.46
C TYR A 276 -0.42 -19.78 1.98
N GLN A 277 -1.06 -20.71 1.24
CA GLN A 277 -1.26 -22.09 1.71
C GLN A 277 -0.07 -22.99 1.42
N HIS A 278 0.42 -22.97 0.19
CA HIS A 278 1.49 -23.88 -0.25
C HIS A 278 2.88 -23.24 -0.19
N ASN A 279 2.96 -21.89 -0.08
CA ASN A 279 4.23 -21.13 -0.02
C ASN A 279 5.16 -21.42 -1.22
N LEU A 280 4.55 -21.61 -2.40
CA LEU A 280 5.27 -22.08 -3.60
C LEU A 280 6.29 -21.05 -4.09
N LEU A 281 6.01 -19.75 -3.92
CA LEU A 281 6.93 -18.68 -4.36
C LEU A 281 8.27 -18.75 -3.61
N TYR A 282 8.22 -18.85 -2.29
CA TYR A 282 9.44 -18.96 -1.47
C TYR A 282 10.22 -20.25 -1.74
N LYS A 283 9.51 -21.35 -2.04
CA LYS A 283 10.10 -22.64 -2.35
C LYS A 283 10.67 -22.74 -3.76
N ASN A 284 10.51 -21.70 -4.62
CA ASN A 284 10.80 -21.74 -6.05
C ASN A 284 10.07 -22.87 -6.80
N GLU A 285 8.83 -23.15 -6.39
CA GLU A 285 7.94 -24.16 -6.99
C GLU A 285 6.74 -23.52 -7.72
N MET A 286 6.55 -22.20 -7.58
CA MET A 286 5.45 -21.47 -8.20
C MET A 286 5.64 -21.40 -9.71
N LYS A 287 4.55 -21.70 -10.46
CA LYS A 287 4.48 -21.46 -11.89
C LYS A 287 3.43 -20.42 -12.22
N ILE A 288 3.73 -19.56 -13.17
CA ILE A 288 2.78 -18.67 -13.84
C ILE A 288 2.82 -18.98 -15.34
N GLY A 289 1.67 -19.36 -15.92
CA GLY A 289 1.69 -20.01 -17.23
C GLY A 289 2.62 -21.23 -17.23
N ASP A 290 3.49 -21.31 -18.22
CA ASP A 290 4.52 -22.37 -18.32
C ASP A 290 5.85 -22.02 -17.65
N HIS A 291 5.95 -20.85 -16.99
CA HIS A 291 7.20 -20.34 -16.45
C HIS A 291 7.35 -20.63 -14.96
N LEU A 292 8.44 -21.31 -14.57
CA LEU A 292 8.82 -21.49 -13.17
C LEU A 292 9.43 -20.19 -12.63
N ILE A 293 8.89 -19.69 -11.53
CA ILE A 293 9.42 -18.53 -10.81
C ILE A 293 10.55 -18.97 -9.90
N ASP A 294 11.74 -18.48 -10.19
CA ASP A 294 12.95 -18.72 -9.41
C ASP A 294 13.55 -17.38 -8.97
N LEU A 295 13.28 -16.99 -7.73
CA LEU A 295 13.74 -15.71 -7.17
C LEU A 295 15.27 -15.62 -7.09
N SER A 296 15.99 -16.76 -7.09
CA SER A 296 17.46 -16.77 -7.08
C SER A 296 18.07 -16.26 -8.38
N LYS A 297 17.30 -16.19 -9.46
CA LYS A 297 17.75 -15.60 -10.73
C LYS A 297 17.87 -14.08 -10.69
N ILE A 298 17.30 -13.42 -9.69
CA ILE A 298 17.38 -11.95 -9.56
C ILE A 298 18.78 -11.57 -9.11
N THR A 299 19.57 -10.99 -10.02
CA THR A 299 20.96 -10.56 -9.78
C THR A 299 21.16 -9.05 -9.89
N ILE A 300 20.15 -8.31 -10.39
CA ILE A 300 20.15 -6.85 -10.51
C ILE A 300 20.19 -6.16 -9.15
N PRO A 301 20.60 -4.86 -9.07
CA PRO A 301 20.54 -4.10 -7.82
C PRO A 301 19.16 -4.16 -7.18
N PHE A 302 19.10 -4.48 -5.89
CA PHE A 302 17.87 -4.78 -5.18
C PHE A 302 17.73 -4.02 -3.86
N LEU A 303 16.58 -3.36 -3.67
CA LEU A 303 16.19 -2.70 -2.43
C LEU A 303 14.89 -3.31 -1.91
N ASN A 304 14.90 -3.82 -0.68
CA ASN A 304 13.70 -4.24 0.01
C ASN A 304 13.39 -3.31 1.20
N ILE A 305 12.14 -2.87 1.30
CA ILE A 305 11.67 -1.93 2.32
C ILE A 305 10.58 -2.63 3.12
N VAL A 306 10.76 -2.71 4.44
CA VAL A 306 9.92 -3.47 5.34
C VAL A 306 9.43 -2.60 6.50
N ALA A 307 8.14 -2.74 6.85
CA ALA A 307 7.52 -2.10 8.01
C ALA A 307 7.62 -3.03 9.23
N GLU A 308 8.21 -2.56 10.32
CA GLU A 308 8.36 -3.39 11.53
C GLU A 308 7.06 -3.57 12.32
N GLU A 309 6.10 -2.66 12.14
CA GLU A 309 4.77 -2.71 12.76
C GLU A 309 3.68 -3.12 11.76
N ASP A 310 4.07 -3.82 10.70
CA ASP A 310 3.13 -4.29 9.68
C ASP A 310 2.21 -5.38 10.24
N HIS A 311 0.91 -5.18 10.08
CA HIS A 311 -0.12 -6.10 10.51
C HIS A 311 -0.84 -6.81 9.35
N LEU A 312 -0.47 -6.48 8.11
CA LEU A 312 -0.98 -7.10 6.89
C LEU A 312 -0.01 -8.15 6.34
N VAL A 313 1.28 -7.83 6.40
CA VAL A 313 2.38 -8.72 5.98
C VAL A 313 3.47 -8.64 7.03
N SER A 314 3.79 -9.73 7.71
CA SER A 314 4.80 -9.68 8.76
C SER A 314 6.17 -9.27 8.20
N PRO A 315 6.99 -8.54 9.00
CA PRO A 315 8.31 -8.09 8.57
C PRO A 315 9.19 -9.24 8.06
N GLU A 316 9.13 -10.39 8.70
CA GLU A 316 9.96 -11.54 8.36
C GLU A 316 9.51 -12.23 7.07
N CYS A 317 8.20 -12.23 6.77
CA CYS A 317 7.68 -12.67 5.48
C CYS A 317 8.25 -11.82 4.32
N SER A 318 8.21 -10.50 4.48
CA SER A 318 8.73 -9.56 3.47
C SER A 318 10.25 -9.59 3.36
N ALA A 319 10.96 -9.67 4.48
CA ALA A 319 12.42 -9.67 4.51
C ALA A 319 13.02 -10.92 3.84
N ALA A 320 12.29 -12.02 3.79
CA ALA A 320 12.71 -13.28 3.16
C ALA A 320 13.15 -13.10 1.69
N LEU A 321 12.65 -12.08 0.97
CA LEU A 321 13.10 -11.81 -0.39
C LEU A 321 14.61 -11.52 -0.47
N ASN A 322 15.19 -10.91 0.57
CA ASN A 322 16.64 -10.68 0.61
C ASN A 322 17.46 -11.97 0.68
N ASP A 323 16.88 -13.03 1.25
CA ASP A 323 17.53 -14.35 1.34
C ASP A 323 17.41 -15.09 0.00
N CYS A 324 16.32 -14.87 -0.74
CA CYS A 324 16.04 -15.55 -2.00
C CYS A 324 16.87 -15.03 -3.19
N VAL A 325 17.10 -13.69 -3.27
CA VAL A 325 17.76 -13.10 -4.43
C VAL A 325 19.27 -13.25 -4.40
N SER A 326 19.89 -13.47 -5.57
CA SER A 326 21.34 -13.60 -5.74
C SER A 326 22.06 -12.28 -6.02
N SER A 327 21.36 -11.15 -5.96
CA SER A 327 21.98 -9.83 -6.15
C SER A 327 23.13 -9.61 -5.16
N THR A 328 24.27 -9.15 -5.66
CA THR A 328 25.42 -8.71 -4.83
C THR A 328 25.27 -7.27 -4.34
N ASP A 329 24.42 -6.47 -5.01
CA ASP A 329 24.05 -5.11 -4.60
C ASP A 329 22.63 -5.11 -4.04
N LYS A 330 22.44 -5.77 -2.88
CA LYS A 330 21.14 -5.84 -2.22
C LYS A 330 21.13 -5.12 -0.88
N ARG A 331 20.01 -4.45 -0.58
CA ARG A 331 19.83 -3.71 0.66
C ARG A 331 18.44 -3.99 1.26
N LEU A 332 18.40 -4.23 2.57
CA LEU A 332 17.18 -4.29 3.37
C LEU A 332 17.08 -3.02 4.22
N LEU A 333 15.96 -2.30 4.11
CA LEU A 333 15.63 -1.17 4.98
C LEU A 333 14.42 -1.53 5.82
N ARG A 334 14.56 -1.40 7.14
CA ARG A 334 13.48 -1.61 8.11
C ARG A 334 13.09 -0.27 8.75
N PHE A 335 11.77 -0.05 8.91
CA PHE A 335 11.23 1.18 9.46
C PHE A 335 10.14 0.91 10.50
N HIS A 336 10.18 1.62 11.62
CA HIS A 336 9.18 1.55 12.70
C HIS A 336 7.88 2.25 12.28
N THR A 337 7.10 1.59 11.48
CA THR A 337 5.80 2.04 11.00
C THR A 337 4.99 0.86 10.49
N GLY A 338 3.68 1.06 10.25
CA GLY A 338 2.79 0.05 9.67
C GLY A 338 2.80 0.08 8.14
N HIS A 339 2.10 -0.87 7.54
CA HIS A 339 2.03 -1.11 6.09
C HIS A 339 1.78 0.17 5.26
N VAL A 340 0.67 0.86 5.52
CA VAL A 340 0.30 2.11 4.83
C VAL A 340 1.20 3.27 5.26
N GLY A 341 1.71 3.23 6.50
CA GLY A 341 2.63 4.23 7.04
C GLY A 341 3.93 4.34 6.26
N LEU A 342 4.38 3.27 5.60
CA LEU A 342 5.57 3.29 4.72
C LEU A 342 5.40 4.24 3.53
N ILE A 343 4.18 4.47 3.05
CA ILE A 343 3.92 5.20 1.81
C ILE A 343 3.14 6.50 2.00
N ALA A 344 2.22 6.58 2.97
CA ALA A 344 1.25 7.67 3.10
C ALA A 344 1.26 8.32 4.50
N SER A 345 2.43 8.61 5.03
CA SER A 345 2.59 9.27 6.34
C SER A 345 3.68 10.33 6.32
N SER A 346 3.63 11.27 7.26
CA SER A 346 4.72 12.23 7.48
C SER A 346 6.02 11.53 7.89
N TYR A 347 5.92 10.37 8.58
CA TYR A 347 7.09 9.54 8.88
C TYR A 347 7.77 9.04 7.60
N SER A 348 6.98 8.60 6.62
CA SER A 348 7.49 8.16 5.32
C SER A 348 8.24 9.28 4.59
N GLN A 349 7.67 10.49 4.56
CA GLN A 349 8.28 11.64 3.91
C GLN A 349 9.65 11.99 4.52
N ASN A 350 9.77 11.90 5.83
CA ASN A 350 10.97 12.32 6.55
C ASN A 350 12.04 11.22 6.68
N ASN A 351 11.64 9.95 6.69
CA ASN A 351 12.56 8.86 7.05
C ASN A 351 12.72 7.80 5.95
N VAL A 352 11.69 7.50 5.17
CA VAL A 352 11.71 6.45 4.14
C VAL A 352 12.15 7.02 2.80
N LEU A 353 11.40 7.98 2.27
CA LEU A 353 11.62 8.56 0.95
C LEU A 353 13.01 9.15 0.70
N PRO A 354 13.66 9.86 1.67
CA PRO A 354 15.02 10.35 1.45
C PRO A 354 16.02 9.21 1.18
N LYS A 355 15.88 8.07 1.90
CA LYS A 355 16.77 6.92 1.73
C LYS A 355 16.49 6.17 0.42
N VAL A 356 15.22 6.05 0.06
CA VAL A 356 14.79 5.42 -1.20
C VAL A 356 15.20 6.27 -2.41
N GLY A 357 14.94 7.59 -2.36
CA GLY A 357 15.36 8.52 -3.41
C GLY A 357 16.88 8.56 -3.60
N GLN A 358 17.65 8.51 -2.49
CA GLN A 358 19.11 8.40 -2.57
C GLN A 358 19.54 7.09 -3.25
N TRP A 359 18.89 5.96 -2.91
CA TRP A 359 19.21 4.67 -3.50
C TRP A 359 18.93 4.65 -5.01
N PHE A 360 17.78 5.18 -5.45
CA PHE A 360 17.46 5.32 -6.87
C PHE A 360 18.47 6.23 -7.59
N ARG A 361 18.82 7.38 -7.01
CA ARG A 361 19.70 8.37 -7.63
C ARG A 361 21.10 7.84 -7.91
N THR A 362 21.61 6.97 -7.06
CA THR A 362 22.93 6.34 -7.23
C THR A 362 22.96 5.23 -8.26
N ARG A 363 21.78 4.78 -8.74
CA ARG A 363 21.61 3.68 -9.72
C ARG A 363 20.80 4.05 -10.96
N SER A 364 20.52 5.33 -11.12
CA SER A 364 19.72 5.91 -12.22
C SER A 364 20.54 6.09 -13.51
#